data_63697481072760800b2a80d20f22eeda
#
_entry.id   63697481072760800b2a80d20f22eeda
#
_cell.length_a   1.000
_cell.length_b   1.000
_cell.length_c   1.000
_cell.angle_alpha   90.00
_cell.angle_beta   90.00
_cell.angle_gamma   90.00
#
_symmetry.space_group_name_H-M   'P 1'
#
loop_
_entity.id
_entity.type
_entity.pdbx_description
1 polymer ?
#
loop_
_entity_poly.entity_id
_entity_poly.type
_entity_poly.pdbx_seq_one_letter_code
_entity_poly.pdbx_strand_id
1 'polypeptide(L)'
;MGKEYDRITDKHADFIIRQQLFFVATATADSRINVSPKGLDSLRIIDPNRVIWLNLTGSGNETASHLLKDGRMTLMFCAFEGEPKVLRLYGHASSHQQDSEEWEAHIGRFPRMPGARQVIVMQVEQVASSCGFGVPLFDYVGQRDMLTDWAEKKGGKGIEEYWRTRNSRSIDGEPTDFG
;
A
#
# COMPACT_ATOMS: atom_id res chain seq x y z
N MET A 1 0.31 10.71 24.69
CA MET A 1 -0.65 11.55 23.94
C MET A 1 -0.25 11.54 22.48
N GLY A 2 -1.22 11.47 21.56
CA GLY A 2 -0.95 11.55 20.11
C GLY A 2 -0.35 12.91 19.75
N LYS A 3 0.48 12.90 18.69
CA LYS A 3 1.06 14.11 18.09
C LYS A 3 0.75 14.13 16.61
N GLU A 4 0.50 15.31 16.08
CA GLU A 4 0.20 15.55 14.67
C GLU A 4 1.31 16.40 14.05
N TYR A 5 1.56 16.17 12.77
CA TYR A 5 2.59 16.84 11.97
C TYR A 5 2.07 17.02 10.55
N ASP A 6 2.54 18.02 9.86
CA ASP A 6 2.21 18.33 8.47
C ASP A 6 3.04 17.56 7.44
N ARG A 7 4.01 16.76 7.91
CA ARG A 7 4.94 16.01 7.07
C ARG A 7 5.62 14.86 7.79
N ILE A 8 6.20 13.97 7.01
CA ILE A 8 7.08 12.91 7.48
C ILE A 8 8.42 13.56 7.90
N THR A 9 8.79 13.41 9.16
CA THR A 9 10.10 13.81 9.67
C THR A 9 11.10 12.67 9.50
N ASP A 10 12.42 12.91 9.65
CA ASP A 10 13.45 11.87 9.61
C ASP A 10 13.15 10.75 10.61
N LYS A 11 12.69 11.07 11.82
CA LYS A 11 12.29 10.07 12.84
C LYS A 11 11.08 9.23 12.41
N HIS A 12 10.17 9.80 11.62
CA HIS A 12 9.05 9.05 11.05
C HIS A 12 9.52 8.15 9.91
N ALA A 13 10.41 8.65 9.05
CA ALA A 13 11.00 7.86 7.97
C ALA A 13 11.78 6.66 8.52
N ASP A 14 12.64 6.87 9.52
CA ASP A 14 13.38 5.82 10.23
C ASP A 14 12.44 4.77 10.86
N PHE A 15 11.30 5.20 11.38
CA PHE A 15 10.29 4.28 11.92
C PHE A 15 9.62 3.48 10.80
N ILE A 16 9.17 4.14 9.74
CA ILE A 16 8.47 3.51 8.61
C ILE A 16 9.31 2.43 7.95
N ILE A 17 10.58 2.72 7.64
CA ILE A 17 11.45 1.78 6.92
C ILE A 17 11.81 0.53 7.72
N ARG A 18 11.69 0.58 9.04
CA ARG A 18 11.89 -0.59 9.91
C ARG A 18 10.68 -1.50 10.01
N GLN A 19 9.49 -1.06 9.55
CA GLN A 19 8.31 -1.90 9.64
C GLN A 19 8.27 -2.94 8.52
N GLN A 20 7.99 -4.18 8.89
CA GLN A 20 7.96 -5.32 7.97
C GLN A 20 6.64 -5.41 7.18
N LEU A 21 5.62 -4.69 7.63
CA LEU A 21 4.33 -4.55 6.98
C LEU A 21 3.72 -3.18 7.29
N PHE A 22 2.81 -2.76 6.44
CA PHE A 22 1.94 -1.60 6.67
C PHE A 22 0.50 -1.94 6.25
N PHE A 23 -0.45 -1.17 6.75
CA PHE A 23 -1.85 -1.30 6.40
C PHE A 23 -2.26 -0.14 5.50
N VAL A 24 -3.03 -0.45 4.46
CA VAL A 24 -3.65 0.52 3.56
C VAL A 24 -5.14 0.51 3.82
N ALA A 25 -5.71 1.66 4.15
CA ALA A 25 -7.14 1.84 4.32
C ALA A 25 -7.66 2.85 3.29
N THR A 26 -8.73 2.47 2.59
CA THR A 26 -9.44 3.30 1.63
C THR A 26 -10.94 3.06 1.70
N ALA A 27 -11.74 4.06 1.35
CA ALA A 27 -13.18 3.95 1.21
C ALA A 27 -13.68 5.06 0.30
N THR A 28 -14.83 4.86 -0.34
CA THR A 28 -15.66 5.93 -0.91
C THR A 28 -16.84 6.23 0.02
N ALA A 29 -17.71 7.17 -0.34
CA ALA A 29 -18.89 7.50 0.47
C ALA A 29 -19.82 6.29 0.71
N ASP A 30 -19.95 5.42 -0.29
CA ASP A 30 -20.93 4.34 -0.31
C ASP A 30 -20.30 2.93 -0.32
N SER A 31 -18.96 2.82 -0.33
CA SER A 31 -18.27 1.53 -0.35
C SER A 31 -18.10 0.94 1.04
N ARG A 32 -17.82 -0.36 1.07
CA ARG A 32 -17.21 -0.97 2.25
C ARG A 32 -15.82 -0.35 2.49
N ILE A 33 -15.45 -0.25 3.77
CA ILE A 33 -14.09 0.19 4.13
C ILE A 33 -13.13 -0.96 3.82
N ASN A 34 -12.15 -0.70 2.94
CA ASN A 34 -11.06 -1.63 2.69
C ASN A 34 -9.92 -1.38 3.67
N VAL A 35 -9.41 -2.45 4.29
CA VAL A 35 -8.17 -2.43 5.06
C VAL A 35 -7.32 -3.62 4.62
N SER A 36 -6.16 -3.36 4.03
CA SER A 36 -5.29 -4.39 3.46
C SER A 36 -3.89 -4.33 4.07
N PRO A 37 -3.32 -5.44 4.58
CA PRO A 37 -1.91 -5.50 4.93
C PRO A 37 -1.05 -5.57 3.67
N LYS A 38 0.07 -4.88 3.68
CA LYS A 38 1.09 -4.87 2.63
C LYS A 38 2.44 -5.16 3.26
N GLY A 39 3.16 -6.08 2.69
CA GLY A 39 4.51 -6.47 3.09
C GLY A 39 5.49 -6.38 1.93
N LEU A 40 6.53 -7.18 1.99
CA LEU A 40 7.64 -7.17 1.06
C LEU A 40 8.36 -5.81 1.04
N ASP A 41 9.24 -5.59 0.10
CA ASP A 41 9.94 -4.31 -0.08
C ASP A 41 9.16 -3.39 -1.05
N SER A 42 7.89 -3.12 -0.72
CA SER A 42 6.92 -2.48 -1.62
C SER A 42 6.66 -1.00 -1.35
N LEU A 43 7.27 -0.36 -0.34
CA LEU A 43 7.04 1.04 0.02
C LEU A 43 8.30 1.89 -0.18
N ARG A 44 8.13 3.15 -0.65
CA ARG A 44 9.20 4.17 -0.71
C ARG A 44 8.67 5.51 -0.22
N ILE A 45 9.47 6.21 0.56
CA ILE A 45 9.29 7.63 0.88
C ILE A 45 10.06 8.42 -0.18
N ILE A 46 9.37 9.25 -0.95
CA ILE A 46 9.96 10.04 -2.03
C ILE A 46 10.45 11.38 -1.51
N ASP A 47 9.63 12.02 -0.70
CA ASP A 47 9.90 13.28 -0.03
C ASP A 47 9.08 13.37 1.27
N PRO A 48 9.22 14.44 2.09
CA PRO A 48 8.50 14.56 3.35
C PRO A 48 6.96 14.48 3.26
N ASN A 49 6.39 14.73 2.09
CA ASN A 49 4.94 14.72 1.86
C ASN A 49 4.49 13.74 0.78
N ARG A 50 5.39 12.87 0.29
CA ARG A 50 5.05 11.90 -0.76
C ARG A 50 5.59 10.52 -0.46
N VAL A 51 4.70 9.55 -0.51
CA VAL A 51 5.05 8.14 -0.45
C VAL A 51 4.49 7.41 -1.66
N ILE A 52 5.17 6.36 -2.09
CA ILE A 52 4.69 5.47 -3.14
C ILE A 52 4.75 4.03 -2.65
N TRP A 53 3.85 3.20 -3.15
CA TRP A 53 3.96 1.77 -2.92
C TRP A 53 3.55 0.96 -4.16
N LEU A 54 4.22 -0.19 -4.33
CA LEU A 54 3.99 -1.10 -5.44
C LEU A 54 2.86 -2.05 -5.09
N ASN A 55 1.72 -1.92 -5.77
CA ASN A 55 0.56 -2.78 -5.56
C ASN A 55 0.74 -4.09 -6.33
N LEU A 56 0.93 -5.17 -5.60
CA LEU A 56 1.06 -6.51 -6.17
C LEU A 56 -0.30 -7.15 -6.41
N THR A 57 -0.34 -8.12 -7.32
CA THR A 57 -1.55 -8.88 -7.64
C THR A 57 -2.04 -9.66 -6.42
N GLY A 58 -3.24 -9.37 -5.99
CA GLY A 58 -3.95 -10.06 -4.93
C GLY A 58 -5.31 -10.57 -5.40
N SER A 59 -6.10 -11.15 -4.50
CA SER A 59 -7.44 -11.68 -4.79
C SER A 59 -8.45 -10.58 -5.16
N GLY A 60 -8.24 -9.35 -4.67
CA GLY A 60 -9.05 -8.18 -4.98
C GLY A 60 -8.19 -6.98 -5.40
N ASN A 61 -8.84 -5.87 -5.76
CA ASN A 61 -8.22 -4.60 -6.13
C ASN A 61 -9.03 -3.40 -5.60
N GLU A 62 -9.50 -3.50 -4.36
CA GLU A 62 -10.40 -2.54 -3.70
C GLU A 62 -9.81 -1.13 -3.69
N THR A 63 -8.53 -0.99 -3.33
CA THR A 63 -7.84 0.30 -3.31
C THR A 63 -7.94 1.00 -4.67
N ALA A 64 -7.64 0.32 -5.77
CA ALA A 64 -7.72 0.91 -7.10
C ALA A 64 -9.14 1.37 -7.43
N SER A 65 -10.16 0.54 -7.14
CA SER A 65 -11.56 0.91 -7.33
C SER A 65 -11.93 2.16 -6.53
N HIS A 66 -11.53 2.25 -5.27
CA HIS A 66 -11.81 3.42 -4.44
C HIS A 66 -11.13 4.68 -5.00
N LEU A 67 -9.87 4.57 -5.41
CA LEU A 67 -9.09 5.70 -5.93
C LEU A 67 -9.62 6.27 -7.25
N LEU A 68 -10.43 5.52 -8.01
CA LEU A 68 -11.14 6.06 -9.18
C LEU A 68 -12.24 7.07 -8.80
N LYS A 69 -12.73 7.02 -7.56
CA LYS A 69 -13.84 7.86 -7.08
C LYS A 69 -13.43 8.82 -5.96
N ASP A 70 -12.57 8.36 -5.07
CA ASP A 70 -12.18 9.08 -3.86
C ASP A 70 -10.73 8.76 -3.53
N GLY A 71 -9.87 9.75 -3.65
CA GLY A 71 -8.43 9.61 -3.41
C GLY A 71 -8.03 9.46 -1.94
N ARG A 72 -8.95 9.57 -0.97
CA ARG A 72 -8.61 9.51 0.46
C ARG A 72 -7.99 8.17 0.83
N MET A 73 -6.85 8.26 1.51
CA MET A 73 -6.10 7.08 1.93
C MET A 73 -5.47 7.29 3.30
N THR A 74 -5.41 6.21 4.06
CA THR A 74 -4.61 6.13 5.29
C THR A 74 -3.63 4.98 5.16
N LEU A 75 -2.35 5.27 5.40
CA LEU A 75 -1.34 4.25 5.67
C LEU A 75 -1.09 4.17 7.17
N MET A 76 -1.08 2.97 7.73
CA MET A 76 -0.82 2.76 9.16
C MET A 76 0.34 1.80 9.35
N PHE A 77 1.24 2.17 10.27
CA PHE A 77 2.40 1.41 10.69
C PHE A 77 2.31 1.16 12.19
N CYS A 78 2.59 -0.07 12.61
CA CYS A 78 2.57 -0.47 14.02
C CYS A 78 3.93 -1.05 14.40
N ALA A 79 4.46 -0.64 15.55
CA ALA A 79 5.62 -1.30 16.12
C ALA A 79 5.22 -2.64 16.74
N PHE A 80 5.57 -3.73 16.06
CA PHE A 80 5.44 -5.09 16.61
C PHE A 80 6.68 -5.53 17.38
N GLU A 81 7.75 -4.72 17.32
CA GLU A 81 9.01 -4.91 18.02
C GLU A 81 9.46 -3.58 18.64
N GLY A 82 10.25 -3.65 19.71
CA GLY A 82 10.86 -2.48 20.34
C GLY A 82 9.87 -1.53 21.03
N GLU A 83 10.10 -0.23 20.91
CA GLU A 83 9.24 0.78 21.56
C GLU A 83 7.86 0.86 20.91
N PRO A 84 6.77 0.81 21.72
CA PRO A 84 5.42 0.80 21.20
C PRO A 84 5.09 2.12 20.49
N LYS A 85 4.64 2.03 19.26
CA LYS A 85 4.25 3.18 18.44
C LYS A 85 3.27 2.78 17.34
N VAL A 86 2.29 3.63 17.08
CA VAL A 86 1.49 3.59 15.87
C VAL A 86 1.67 4.92 15.15
N LEU A 87 1.96 4.85 13.85
CA LEU A 87 2.07 6.00 12.96
C LEU A 87 1.04 5.87 11.84
N ARG A 88 0.36 6.96 11.54
CA ARG A 88 -0.58 7.04 10.41
C ARG A 88 -0.20 8.19 9.50
N LEU A 89 -0.24 7.93 8.20
CA LEU A 89 -0.17 8.94 7.16
C LEU A 89 -1.57 9.08 6.59
N TYR A 90 -2.11 10.30 6.59
CA TYR A 90 -3.38 10.64 5.97
C TYR A 90 -3.13 11.51 4.74
N GLY A 91 -3.92 11.34 3.70
CA GLY A 91 -3.81 12.15 2.50
C GLY A 91 -4.59 11.60 1.33
N HIS A 92 -4.21 12.03 0.14
CA HIS A 92 -4.84 11.63 -1.11
C HIS A 92 -3.88 10.85 -1.99
N ALA A 93 -4.39 9.83 -2.66
CA ALA A 93 -3.60 8.95 -3.51
C ALA A 93 -4.24 8.77 -4.89
N SER A 94 -3.42 8.35 -5.84
CA SER A 94 -3.81 7.94 -7.19
C SER A 94 -3.18 6.60 -7.55
N SER A 95 -3.84 5.85 -8.42
CA SER A 95 -3.39 4.56 -8.94
C SER A 95 -2.86 4.74 -10.36
N HIS A 96 -1.69 4.17 -10.66
CA HIS A 96 -1.02 4.28 -11.94
C HIS A 96 -0.66 2.89 -12.45
N GLN A 97 -1.23 2.54 -13.60
CA GLN A 97 -0.99 1.25 -14.26
C GLN A 97 0.39 1.19 -14.91
N GLN A 98 0.81 -0.02 -15.28
CA GLN A 98 1.97 -0.23 -16.14
C GLN A 98 1.85 0.65 -17.40
N ASP A 99 2.97 1.08 -17.94
CA ASP A 99 3.10 1.95 -19.13
C ASP A 99 2.61 3.41 -18.92
N SER A 100 2.19 3.80 -17.70
CA SER A 100 1.94 5.22 -17.38
C SER A 100 3.25 5.95 -17.07
N GLU A 101 3.27 7.29 -17.24
CA GLU A 101 4.43 8.11 -16.91
C GLU A 101 4.87 7.93 -15.44
N GLU A 102 3.91 7.86 -14.53
CA GLU A 102 4.17 7.67 -13.09
C GLU A 102 4.72 6.27 -12.79
N TRP A 103 4.25 5.24 -13.51
CA TRP A 103 4.83 3.90 -13.40
C TRP A 103 6.30 3.91 -13.81
N GLU A 104 6.61 4.44 -14.99
CA GLU A 104 7.98 4.51 -15.50
C GLU A 104 8.91 5.34 -14.61
N ALA A 105 8.41 6.44 -14.04
CA ALA A 105 9.17 7.29 -13.13
C ALA A 105 9.53 6.59 -11.80
N HIS A 106 8.78 5.56 -11.40
CA HIS A 106 8.87 5.01 -10.07
C HIS A 106 9.23 3.52 -9.99
N ILE A 107 8.93 2.72 -11.03
CA ILE A 107 9.12 1.25 -10.96
C ILE A 107 10.56 0.85 -10.68
N GLY A 108 11.54 1.59 -11.21
CA GLY A 108 12.97 1.34 -10.97
C GLY A 108 13.43 1.54 -9.52
N ARG A 109 12.58 2.07 -8.63
CA ARG A 109 12.86 2.22 -7.18
C ARG A 109 12.58 0.96 -6.38
N PHE A 110 11.91 -0.01 -6.98
CA PHE A 110 11.56 -1.29 -6.37
C PHE A 110 12.39 -2.43 -6.96
N PRO A 111 12.65 -3.50 -6.20
CA PRO A 111 13.16 -4.72 -6.79
C PRO A 111 12.12 -5.27 -7.79
N ARG A 112 12.58 -6.09 -8.73
CA ARG A 112 11.66 -6.79 -9.62
C ARG A 112 10.74 -7.69 -8.80
N MET A 113 9.44 -7.40 -8.83
CA MET A 113 8.40 -8.18 -8.15
C MET A 113 7.42 -8.75 -9.18
N PRO A 114 7.39 -10.08 -9.36
CA PRO A 114 6.39 -10.72 -10.22
C PRO A 114 4.97 -10.35 -9.79
N GLY A 115 4.11 -10.07 -10.76
CA GLY A 115 2.73 -9.67 -10.47
C GLY A 115 2.58 -8.23 -9.96
N ALA A 116 3.60 -7.39 -10.09
CA ALA A 116 3.47 -5.95 -9.88
C ALA A 116 2.39 -5.39 -10.82
N ARG A 117 1.41 -4.70 -10.25
CA ARG A 117 0.17 -4.34 -10.96
C ARG A 117 0.05 -2.84 -11.20
N GLN A 118 0.28 -2.07 -10.16
CA GLN A 118 0.15 -0.60 -10.17
C GLN A 118 1.17 0.02 -9.22
N VAL A 119 1.57 1.24 -9.51
CA VAL A 119 2.21 2.12 -8.52
C VAL A 119 1.13 3.02 -7.95
N ILE A 120 1.01 3.06 -6.64
CA ILE A 120 0.14 4.00 -5.93
C ILE A 120 0.99 5.15 -5.43
N VAL A 121 0.61 6.36 -5.78
CA VAL A 121 1.27 7.60 -5.36
C VAL A 121 0.37 8.31 -4.37
N MET A 122 0.86 8.56 -3.15
CA MET A 122 0.11 9.23 -2.10
C MET A 122 0.77 10.55 -1.72
N GLN A 123 0.03 11.64 -1.81
CA GLN A 123 0.36 12.92 -1.20
C GLN A 123 -0.05 12.89 0.27
N VAL A 124 0.91 13.01 1.17
CA VAL A 124 0.70 13.02 2.62
C VAL A 124 0.37 14.44 3.07
N GLU A 125 -0.75 14.59 3.72
CA GLU A 125 -1.27 15.87 4.24
C GLU A 125 -1.09 15.98 5.74
N GLN A 126 -1.21 14.86 6.45
CA GLN A 126 -1.09 14.79 7.89
C GLN A 126 -0.41 13.50 8.32
N VAL A 127 0.45 13.59 9.30
CA VAL A 127 1.08 12.47 10.00
C VAL A 127 0.62 12.48 11.45
N ALA A 128 0.06 11.38 11.94
CA ALA A 128 -0.35 11.26 13.33
C ALA A 128 0.37 10.08 14.01
N SER A 129 0.95 10.34 15.17
CA SER A 129 1.56 9.31 16.01
C SER A 129 0.77 9.07 17.29
N SER A 130 0.71 7.82 17.73
CA SER A 130 0.11 7.43 19.01
C SER A 130 0.94 6.36 19.71
N CYS A 131 0.67 6.14 21.00
CA CYS A 131 1.53 5.34 21.88
C CYS A 131 1.64 3.86 21.51
N GLY A 132 0.68 3.25 20.83
CA GLY A 132 0.76 1.84 20.46
C GLY A 132 0.77 0.82 21.62
N PHE A 133 0.43 1.22 22.85
CA PHE A 133 0.52 0.37 24.04
C PHE A 133 -0.35 -0.91 23.97
N GLY A 134 -1.39 -0.90 23.16
CA GLY A 134 -2.23 -2.06 22.92
C GLY A 134 -1.78 -2.94 21.75
N VAL A 135 -0.70 -2.60 21.05
CA VAL A 135 -0.13 -3.40 19.97
C VAL A 135 0.72 -4.51 20.60
N PRO A 136 0.44 -5.79 20.30
CA PRO A 136 1.24 -6.88 20.85
C PRO A 136 2.63 -6.95 20.22
N LEU A 137 3.56 -7.58 20.92
CA LEU A 137 4.88 -7.91 20.38
C LEU A 137 4.81 -9.21 19.54
N PHE A 138 5.50 -9.21 18.42
CA PHE A 138 5.70 -10.37 17.56
C PHE A 138 7.18 -10.53 17.20
N ASP A 139 7.62 -11.78 17.10
CA ASP A 139 8.91 -12.09 16.52
C ASP A 139 8.80 -12.14 14.99
N TYR A 140 9.58 -11.33 14.30
CA TYR A 140 9.62 -11.37 12.84
C TYR A 140 10.44 -12.57 12.36
N VAL A 141 9.80 -13.50 11.67
CA VAL A 141 10.45 -14.70 11.11
C VAL A 141 10.90 -14.47 9.66
N GLY A 142 10.15 -13.71 8.86
CA GLY A 142 10.46 -13.43 7.46
C GLY A 142 9.24 -13.07 6.63
N GLN A 143 9.48 -12.60 5.41
CA GLN A 143 8.44 -12.44 4.39
C GLN A 143 8.06 -13.80 3.81
N ARG A 144 6.86 -13.89 3.22
CA ARG A 144 6.40 -15.09 2.52
C ARG A 144 6.70 -15.00 1.03
N ASP A 145 7.21 -16.08 0.44
CA ASP A 145 7.50 -16.15 -1.01
C ASP A 145 6.28 -16.58 -1.84
N MET A 146 5.20 -17.02 -1.18
CA MET A 146 4.02 -17.61 -1.83
C MET A 146 3.39 -16.73 -2.90
N LEU A 147 3.37 -15.39 -2.72
CA LEU A 147 2.78 -14.48 -3.69
C LEU A 147 3.64 -14.34 -4.94
N THR A 148 4.95 -14.20 -4.76
CA THR A 148 5.93 -14.10 -5.85
C THR A 148 6.02 -15.40 -6.63
N ASP A 149 6.10 -16.55 -5.96
CA ASP A 149 6.12 -17.87 -6.57
C ASP A 149 4.85 -18.14 -7.40
N TRP A 150 3.69 -17.76 -6.85
CA TRP A 150 2.42 -17.89 -7.57
C TRP A 150 2.39 -17.01 -8.82
N ALA A 151 2.86 -15.78 -8.71
CA ALA A 151 2.89 -14.86 -9.84
C ALA A 151 3.88 -15.30 -10.92
N GLU A 152 5.07 -15.79 -10.54
CA GLU A 152 6.05 -16.36 -11.47
C GLU A 152 5.48 -17.59 -12.21
N LYS A 153 4.85 -18.51 -11.47
CA LYS A 153 4.23 -19.70 -12.05
C LYS A 153 3.10 -19.38 -13.03
N LYS A 154 2.33 -18.30 -12.78
CA LYS A 154 1.29 -17.84 -13.70
C LYS A 154 1.89 -17.25 -14.99
N GLY A 155 3.03 -16.58 -14.90
CA GLY A 155 3.63 -15.84 -16.00
C GLY A 155 2.83 -14.60 -16.41
N GLY A 156 3.41 -13.73 -17.23
CA GLY A 156 2.81 -12.44 -17.61
C GLY A 156 1.39 -12.57 -18.15
N LYS A 157 1.19 -13.40 -19.18
CA LYS A 157 -0.15 -13.60 -19.77
C LYS A 157 -1.19 -14.13 -18.78
N GLY A 158 -0.79 -15.03 -17.87
CA GLY A 158 -1.69 -15.56 -16.87
C GLY A 158 -2.05 -14.53 -15.79
N ILE A 159 -1.14 -13.61 -15.49
CA ILE A 159 -1.38 -12.47 -14.59
C ILE A 159 -2.35 -11.47 -15.23
N GLU A 160 -2.15 -11.08 -16.49
CA GLU A 160 -3.04 -10.19 -17.23
C GLU A 160 -4.48 -10.75 -17.30
N GLU A 161 -4.61 -12.05 -17.61
CA GLU A 161 -5.90 -12.73 -17.61
C GLU A 161 -6.55 -12.71 -16.23
N TYR A 162 -5.76 -12.89 -15.16
CA TYR A 162 -6.24 -12.81 -13.79
C TYR A 162 -6.75 -11.40 -13.44
N TRP A 163 -6.07 -10.34 -13.87
CA TRP A 163 -6.53 -8.97 -13.66
C TRP A 163 -7.88 -8.73 -14.32
N ARG A 164 -8.04 -9.12 -15.60
CA ARG A 164 -9.31 -8.97 -16.33
C ARG A 164 -10.46 -9.74 -15.70
N THR A 165 -10.20 -10.96 -15.20
CA THR A 165 -11.27 -11.85 -14.73
C THR A 165 -11.54 -11.74 -13.23
N ARG A 166 -10.58 -11.34 -12.43
CA ARG A 166 -10.66 -11.35 -10.96
C ARG A 166 -10.44 -9.99 -10.30
N ASN A 167 -9.77 -9.07 -10.99
CA ASN A 167 -9.45 -7.77 -10.44
C ASN A 167 -10.14 -6.61 -11.17
N SER A 168 -11.04 -6.88 -12.09
CA SER A 168 -11.78 -5.85 -12.84
C SER A 168 -12.89 -5.16 -12.05
N ARG A 169 -13.33 -5.77 -10.94
CA ARG A 169 -14.35 -5.22 -10.05
C ARG A 169 -13.97 -5.38 -8.58
N SER A 170 -14.41 -4.42 -7.77
CA SER A 170 -14.35 -4.49 -6.31
C SER A 170 -15.39 -5.45 -5.74
N ILE A 171 -15.33 -5.69 -4.42
CA ILE A 171 -16.34 -6.47 -3.70
C ILE A 171 -17.73 -5.82 -3.77
N ASP A 172 -17.80 -4.50 -3.96
CA ASP A 172 -19.04 -3.74 -4.13
C ASP A 172 -19.55 -3.70 -5.59
N GLY A 173 -18.85 -4.41 -6.51
CA GLY A 173 -19.19 -4.49 -7.93
C GLY A 173 -18.71 -3.30 -8.76
N GLU A 174 -18.01 -2.34 -8.16
CA GLU A 174 -17.50 -1.16 -8.83
C GLU A 174 -16.28 -1.48 -9.70
N PRO A 175 -16.07 -0.76 -10.81
CA PRO A 175 -14.92 -1.02 -11.67
C PRO A 175 -13.60 -0.70 -10.96
N THR A 176 -12.55 -1.34 -11.44
CA THR A 176 -11.15 -1.00 -11.16
C THR A 176 -10.49 -0.52 -12.44
N ASP A 177 -9.18 -0.21 -12.39
CA ASP A 177 -8.38 0.14 -13.56
C ASP A 177 -8.32 -0.99 -14.63
N PHE A 178 -8.84 -2.18 -14.35
CA PHE A 178 -8.85 -3.36 -15.24
C PHE A 178 -10.27 -3.77 -15.68
N GLY A 179 -11.26 -2.92 -15.41
CA GLY A 179 -12.68 -3.12 -15.76
C GLY A 179 -13.12 -2.52 -17.08
#